data_cd92e0349ca7763f944dfe5fd54296b5
#
_entry.id   cd92e0349ca7763f944dfe5fd54296b5
#
_cell.length_a   1.000
_cell.length_b   1.000
_cell.length_c   1.000
_cell.angle_alpha   90.00
_cell.angle_beta   90.00
_cell.angle_gamma   90.00
#
_symmetry.space_group_name_H-M   'P 1'
#
loop_
_entity.id
_entity.type
_entity.pdbx_description
1 polymer ?
#
loop_
_entity_poly.entity_id
_entity_poly.type
_entity_poly.pdbx_seq_one_letter_code
_entity_poly.pdbx_strand_id
1 'polypeptide(L)'
;MNHTEFFDKLKAGYAARGYLFTGEENFVKREALRRLEQKLLPEGLEALNENILEGKTADDIIAACETLPMMAERRLVVVRDYAPLMSGQSKGEKEESERLAEYLNRLPETCCLVMYMRGAADGRKALFKAFSAAKSAYVVEFSPLDDRELCTWLSSRFKRAGKSISRDVADQLKFRAGTDLTRLDGEADKLIAHAGERGEILPEDLDVVTPTLECTIFQLIDDLVAHNGAGAYRRLAIMHDGGEDDVRVLAMITRQMRFMAHIKLMQAKRVRDDEIIKALGINPYGLRNTRRQLGAFTEERLERAYRDCVDAEYAIKSGAMSDEEALGRLMLNWLNS
;
A
#
# COMPACT_ATOMS: atom_id res chain seq x y z
N MET A 1 10.86 16.97 3.79
CA MET A 1 9.77 16.87 4.80
C MET A 1 8.96 15.61 4.52
N ASN A 2 8.25 15.08 5.51
CA ASN A 2 7.29 13.99 5.31
C ASN A 2 5.91 14.51 4.90
N HIS A 3 4.99 13.60 4.54
CA HIS A 3 3.63 13.96 4.12
C HIS A 3 2.81 14.66 5.21
N THR A 4 3.01 14.33 6.49
CA THR A 4 2.30 14.97 7.60
C THR A 4 2.66 16.44 7.72
N GLU A 5 3.96 16.78 7.71
CA GLU A 5 4.45 18.16 7.71
C GLU A 5 3.95 18.95 6.51
N PHE A 6 3.84 18.31 5.34
CA PHE A 6 3.27 18.94 4.14
C PHE A 6 1.80 19.32 4.38
N PHE A 7 0.97 18.40 4.87
CA PHE A 7 -0.43 18.69 5.15
C PHE A 7 -0.63 19.76 6.22
N ASP A 8 0.21 19.78 7.25
CA ASP A 8 0.13 20.80 8.31
C ASP A 8 0.47 22.20 7.79
N LYS A 9 1.52 22.31 6.96
CA LYS A 9 1.85 23.57 6.27
C LYS A 9 0.72 24.04 5.35
N LEU A 10 0.13 23.12 4.58
CA LEU A 10 -0.96 23.44 3.68
C LEU A 10 -2.21 23.93 4.42
N LYS A 11 -2.54 23.29 5.57
CA LYS A 11 -3.62 23.75 6.48
C LYS A 11 -3.34 25.13 7.06
N ALA A 12 -2.08 25.43 7.39
CA ALA A 12 -1.65 26.75 7.86
C ALA A 12 -1.67 27.84 6.76
N GLY A 13 -2.10 27.49 5.55
CA GLY A 13 -2.20 28.43 4.45
C GLY A 13 -0.95 28.57 3.59
N TYR A 14 0.13 27.84 3.91
CA TYR A 14 1.39 27.94 3.19
C TYR A 14 1.46 26.94 2.03
N ALA A 15 1.80 27.45 0.84
CA ALA A 15 2.17 26.63 -0.33
C ALA A 15 3.48 27.17 -0.92
N ALA A 16 4.46 26.29 -1.09
CA ALA A 16 5.76 26.64 -1.68
C ALA A 16 5.64 26.91 -3.19
N ARG A 17 6.74 27.40 -3.77
CA ARG A 17 6.83 27.57 -5.25
C ARG A 17 7.14 26.24 -5.95
N GLY A 18 7.80 25.29 -5.27
CA GLY A 18 8.14 24.01 -5.85
C GLY A 18 8.00 22.85 -4.86
N TYR A 19 7.59 21.70 -5.38
CA TYR A 19 7.55 20.44 -4.66
C TYR A 19 8.12 19.30 -5.52
N LEU A 20 8.91 18.44 -4.91
CA LEU A 20 9.24 17.12 -5.44
C LEU A 20 8.51 16.06 -4.59
N PHE A 21 7.46 15.49 -5.13
CA PHE A 21 6.73 14.37 -4.52
C PHE A 21 7.38 13.05 -4.91
N THR A 22 7.90 12.32 -3.94
CA THR A 22 8.65 11.07 -4.12
C THR A 22 8.22 10.02 -3.11
N GLY A 23 8.48 8.74 -3.38
CA GLY A 23 8.11 7.62 -2.50
C GLY A 23 7.06 6.71 -3.12
N GLU A 24 6.66 5.67 -2.39
CA GLU A 24 5.83 4.59 -2.91
C GLU A 24 4.34 4.75 -2.58
N GLU A 25 3.99 5.59 -1.57
CA GLU A 25 2.60 5.77 -1.13
C GLU A 25 1.82 6.70 -2.08
N ASN A 26 1.32 6.10 -3.15
CA ASN A 26 0.65 6.85 -4.22
C ASN A 26 -0.74 7.37 -3.84
N PHE A 27 -1.44 6.74 -2.90
CA PHE A 27 -2.76 7.21 -2.46
C PHE A 27 -2.64 8.56 -1.74
N VAL A 28 -1.74 8.64 -0.75
CA VAL A 28 -1.50 9.89 0.02
C VAL A 28 -0.93 10.98 -0.89
N LYS A 29 -0.09 10.60 -1.85
CA LYS A 29 0.51 11.51 -2.83
C LYS A 29 -0.53 12.16 -3.74
N ARG A 30 -1.51 11.37 -4.23
CA ARG A 30 -2.65 11.90 -5.01
C ARG A 30 -3.51 12.85 -4.18
N GLU A 31 -3.80 12.49 -2.93
CA GLU A 31 -4.55 13.34 -2.02
C GLU A 31 -3.81 14.65 -1.72
N ALA A 32 -2.46 14.60 -1.59
CA ALA A 32 -1.64 15.77 -1.40
C ALA A 32 -1.70 16.71 -2.61
N LEU A 33 -1.60 16.17 -3.83
CA LEU A 33 -1.72 16.94 -5.05
C LEU A 33 -3.11 17.59 -5.15
N ARG A 34 -4.18 16.81 -4.95
CA ARG A 34 -5.57 17.30 -4.98
C ARG A 34 -5.81 18.46 -3.99
N ARG A 35 -5.27 18.34 -2.77
CA ARG A 35 -5.41 19.44 -1.78
C ARG A 35 -4.58 20.66 -2.12
N LEU A 36 -3.42 20.48 -2.75
CA LEU A 36 -2.61 21.58 -3.24
C LEU A 36 -3.32 22.32 -4.38
N GLU A 37 -3.91 21.59 -5.32
CA GLU A 37 -4.75 22.09 -6.40
C GLU A 37 -5.92 22.92 -5.85
N GLN A 38 -6.73 22.35 -4.97
CA GLN A 38 -7.85 23.06 -4.32
C GLN A 38 -7.43 24.32 -3.53
N LYS A 39 -6.19 24.35 -3.04
CA LYS A 39 -5.65 25.50 -2.31
C LYS A 39 -5.19 26.62 -3.23
N LEU A 40 -4.62 26.26 -4.38
CA LEU A 40 -3.97 27.20 -5.29
C LEU A 40 -4.89 27.73 -6.39
N LEU A 41 -5.84 26.89 -6.84
CA LEU A 41 -6.66 27.19 -8.00
C LEU A 41 -8.07 27.57 -7.56
N PRO A 42 -8.63 28.66 -8.10
CA PRO A 42 -10.03 28.99 -7.88
C PRO A 42 -10.96 27.96 -8.52
N GLU A 43 -12.07 27.65 -7.86
CA GLU A 43 -13.08 26.71 -8.36
C GLU A 43 -13.60 27.12 -9.74
N GLY A 44 -13.57 26.19 -10.69
CA GLY A 44 -14.00 26.41 -12.09
C GLY A 44 -12.93 27.05 -13.00
N LEU A 45 -11.74 27.38 -12.49
CA LEU A 45 -10.63 27.93 -13.27
C LEU A 45 -9.42 26.99 -13.35
N GLU A 46 -9.56 25.74 -12.89
CA GLU A 46 -8.50 24.74 -12.83
C GLU A 46 -7.92 24.50 -14.23
N ALA A 47 -8.76 24.27 -15.23
CA ALA A 47 -8.35 24.01 -16.62
C ALA A 47 -7.53 25.16 -17.27
N LEU A 48 -7.67 26.39 -16.77
CA LEU A 48 -6.94 27.55 -17.28
C LEU A 48 -5.57 27.73 -16.58
N ASN A 49 -5.43 27.17 -15.36
CA ASN A 49 -4.31 27.44 -14.48
C ASN A 49 -3.53 26.17 -14.09
N GLU A 50 -3.94 24.99 -14.56
CA GLU A 50 -3.22 23.75 -14.38
C GLU A 50 -2.58 23.27 -15.68
N ASN A 51 -1.34 22.82 -15.61
CA ASN A 51 -0.66 22.11 -16.68
C ASN A 51 -0.14 20.76 -16.15
N ILE A 52 -0.63 19.67 -16.72
CA ILE A 52 -0.11 18.33 -16.45
C ILE A 52 0.80 17.94 -17.62
N LEU A 53 2.08 17.72 -17.33
CA LEU A 53 3.12 17.43 -18.31
C LEU A 53 3.69 16.04 -18.08
N GLU A 54 3.87 15.28 -19.15
CA GLU A 54 4.50 13.95 -19.13
C GLU A 54 5.41 13.83 -20.37
N GLY A 55 6.61 13.26 -20.20
CA GLY A 55 7.57 13.09 -21.30
C GLY A 55 8.06 14.41 -21.92
N LYS A 56 8.07 15.51 -21.18
CA LYS A 56 8.46 16.84 -21.65
C LYS A 56 9.91 17.17 -21.31
N THR A 57 10.51 18.06 -22.10
CA THR A 57 11.86 18.58 -21.89
C THR A 57 11.89 19.63 -20.78
N ALA A 58 13.09 19.97 -20.30
CA ALA A 58 13.26 21.10 -19.36
C ALA A 58 12.72 22.41 -19.92
N ASP A 59 12.89 22.66 -21.21
CA ASP A 59 12.38 23.87 -21.87
C ASP A 59 10.87 23.94 -21.88
N ASP A 60 10.18 22.84 -22.17
CA ASP A 60 8.73 22.77 -22.11
C ASP A 60 8.21 23.08 -20.70
N ILE A 61 8.90 22.53 -19.68
CA ILE A 61 8.53 22.72 -18.28
C ILE A 61 8.76 24.20 -17.86
N ILE A 62 9.89 24.76 -18.24
CA ILE A 62 10.21 26.18 -17.98
C ILE A 62 9.18 27.08 -18.65
N ALA A 63 8.85 26.85 -19.91
CA ALA A 63 7.84 27.64 -20.64
C ALA A 63 6.46 27.57 -19.95
N ALA A 64 6.07 26.41 -19.46
CA ALA A 64 4.83 26.26 -18.70
C ALA A 64 4.86 27.04 -17.37
N CYS A 65 5.99 27.04 -16.66
CA CYS A 65 6.16 27.78 -15.40
C CYS A 65 6.20 29.30 -15.59
N GLU A 66 6.72 29.79 -16.72
CA GLU A 66 6.78 31.21 -17.07
C GLU A 66 5.43 31.77 -17.60
N THR A 67 4.49 30.89 -17.93
CA THR A 67 3.15 31.31 -18.35
C THR A 67 2.38 31.90 -17.16
N LEU A 68 1.88 33.12 -17.32
CA LEU A 68 1.11 33.82 -16.27
C LEU A 68 -0.22 33.11 -15.97
N PRO A 69 -0.65 33.10 -14.71
CA PRO A 69 -1.97 32.58 -14.35
C PRO A 69 -3.10 33.48 -14.92
N MET A 70 -4.24 32.86 -15.21
CA MET A 70 -5.43 33.53 -15.71
C MET A 70 -6.49 33.64 -14.60
N MET A 71 -6.80 34.87 -14.15
CA MET A 71 -7.79 35.12 -13.10
C MET A 71 -7.54 34.33 -11.79
N ALA A 72 -6.28 33.98 -11.52
CA ALA A 72 -5.81 33.29 -10.33
C ALA A 72 -4.51 33.94 -9.85
N GLU A 73 -4.16 33.76 -8.57
CA GLU A 73 -2.88 34.24 -8.03
C GLU A 73 -1.68 33.37 -8.50
N ARG A 74 -1.92 32.08 -8.70
CA ARG A 74 -0.87 31.14 -9.06
C ARG A 74 -1.35 30.12 -10.09
N ARG A 75 -0.40 29.66 -10.88
CA ARG A 75 -0.54 28.53 -11.80
C ARG A 75 0.07 27.27 -11.18
N LEU A 76 -0.53 26.12 -11.40
CA LEU A 76 -0.01 24.81 -11.00
C LEU A 76 0.56 24.08 -12.22
N VAL A 77 1.84 23.74 -12.17
CA VAL A 77 2.50 22.93 -13.20
C VAL A 77 2.90 21.59 -12.57
N VAL A 78 2.30 20.51 -13.03
CA VAL A 78 2.55 19.14 -12.54
C VAL A 78 3.31 18.35 -13.60
N VAL A 79 4.52 17.93 -13.28
CA VAL A 79 5.34 17.09 -14.17
C VAL A 79 5.36 15.68 -13.62
N ARG A 80 4.81 14.75 -14.39
CA ARG A 80 4.73 13.34 -14.01
C ARG A 80 5.94 12.55 -14.49
N ASP A 81 6.49 11.75 -13.58
CA ASP A 81 7.54 10.75 -13.86
C ASP A 81 8.68 11.29 -14.73
N TYR A 82 9.24 12.44 -14.35
CA TYR A 82 10.32 13.08 -15.07
C TYR A 82 11.56 12.19 -15.12
N ALA A 83 11.89 11.68 -16.31
CA ALA A 83 12.96 10.68 -16.52
C ALA A 83 14.31 11.08 -15.88
N PRO A 84 14.77 12.35 -15.96
CA PRO A 84 16.01 12.77 -15.32
C PRO A 84 16.06 12.60 -13.78
N LEU A 85 14.94 12.37 -13.10
CA LEU A 85 14.85 12.07 -11.66
C LEU A 85 14.84 10.56 -11.35
N MET A 86 14.74 9.71 -12.37
CA MET A 86 14.74 8.25 -12.21
C MET A 86 16.17 7.68 -12.15
N SER A 87 16.29 6.42 -11.74
CA SER A 87 17.53 5.66 -11.77
C SER A 87 17.95 5.35 -13.21
N GLY A 88 19.27 5.35 -13.47
CA GLY A 88 19.80 5.25 -14.84
C GLY A 88 19.73 6.61 -15.54
N GLN A 89 20.74 7.03 -16.26
CA GLN A 89 20.75 8.37 -16.86
C GLN A 89 21.54 8.36 -18.16
N SER A 90 20.92 8.81 -19.26
CA SER A 90 21.61 9.18 -20.47
C SER A 90 22.31 10.54 -20.31
N LYS A 91 23.23 10.87 -21.21
CA LYS A 91 23.93 12.18 -21.18
C LYS A 91 22.93 13.34 -21.29
N GLY A 92 21.94 13.23 -22.17
CA GLY A 92 20.92 14.28 -22.35
C GLY A 92 20.06 14.48 -21.10
N GLU A 93 19.67 13.41 -20.40
CA GLU A 93 18.90 13.52 -19.13
C GLU A 93 19.68 14.21 -18.01
N LYS A 94 21.02 14.12 -18.04
CA LYS A 94 21.87 14.86 -17.10
C LYS A 94 21.78 16.35 -17.36
N GLU A 95 21.92 16.78 -18.61
CA GLU A 95 21.82 18.19 -19.03
C GLU A 95 20.45 18.77 -18.70
N GLU A 96 19.37 18.02 -18.95
CA GLU A 96 17.99 18.37 -18.58
C GLU A 96 17.84 18.58 -17.05
N SER A 97 18.38 17.65 -16.25
CA SER A 97 18.35 17.71 -14.78
C SER A 97 19.11 18.94 -14.25
N GLU A 98 20.26 19.26 -14.79
CA GLU A 98 21.08 20.43 -14.42
C GLU A 98 20.37 21.74 -14.78
N ARG A 99 19.77 21.80 -15.97
CA ARG A 99 19.03 22.99 -16.44
C ARG A 99 17.83 23.32 -15.58
N LEU A 100 16.99 22.34 -15.21
CA LEU A 100 15.87 22.56 -14.28
C LEU A 100 16.36 22.86 -12.85
N ALA A 101 17.48 22.30 -12.42
CA ALA A 101 18.07 22.60 -11.13
C ALA A 101 18.50 24.07 -11.00
N GLU A 102 19.06 24.64 -12.06
CA GLU A 102 19.40 26.07 -12.12
C GLU A 102 18.12 26.94 -12.13
N TYR A 103 17.12 26.53 -12.92
CA TYR A 103 15.86 27.27 -13.03
C TYR A 103 15.07 27.32 -11.72
N LEU A 104 15.15 26.28 -10.89
CA LEU A 104 14.40 26.20 -9.62
C LEU A 104 14.63 27.41 -8.69
N ASN A 105 15.84 28.01 -8.75
CA ASN A 105 16.16 29.21 -7.98
C ASN A 105 15.49 30.50 -8.51
N ARG A 106 14.99 30.45 -9.75
CA ARG A 106 14.32 31.58 -10.43
C ARG A 106 12.83 31.36 -10.65
N LEU A 107 12.28 30.28 -10.05
CA LEU A 107 10.88 29.91 -10.19
C LEU A 107 9.97 31.07 -9.79
N PRO A 108 9.04 31.52 -10.66
CA PRO A 108 8.17 32.67 -10.40
C PRO A 108 7.30 32.46 -9.16
N GLU A 109 6.94 33.54 -8.48
CA GLU A 109 6.00 33.51 -7.35
C GLU A 109 4.59 33.12 -7.79
N THR A 110 4.25 33.42 -9.04
CA THR A 110 2.98 33.10 -9.70
C THR A 110 2.87 31.64 -10.14
N CYS A 111 3.92 30.82 -9.94
CA CYS A 111 3.93 29.39 -10.30
C CYS A 111 4.11 28.52 -9.06
N CYS A 112 3.48 27.34 -9.10
CA CYS A 112 3.79 26.20 -8.23
C CYS A 112 4.16 25.01 -9.11
N LEU A 113 5.43 24.63 -9.11
CA LEU A 113 5.93 23.45 -9.84
C LEU A 113 5.90 22.22 -8.95
N VAL A 114 5.23 21.17 -9.38
CA VAL A 114 5.20 19.85 -8.71
C VAL A 114 5.82 18.81 -9.61
N MET A 115 7.01 18.30 -9.22
CA MET A 115 7.58 17.10 -9.80
C MET A 115 6.93 15.89 -9.11
N TYR A 116 6.02 15.20 -9.78
CA TYR A 116 5.25 14.08 -9.25
C TYR A 116 5.83 12.75 -9.73
N MET A 117 6.55 12.04 -8.85
CA MET A 117 7.13 10.73 -9.15
C MET A 117 6.22 9.63 -8.60
N ARG A 118 5.83 8.62 -9.41
CA ARG A 118 5.06 7.45 -8.92
C ARG A 118 5.86 6.58 -7.94
N GLY A 119 7.18 6.54 -8.11
CA GLY A 119 8.10 5.84 -7.22
C GLY A 119 9.08 6.78 -6.52
N ALA A 120 10.17 6.21 -6.02
CA ALA A 120 11.25 6.96 -5.40
C ALA A 120 12.10 7.67 -6.46
N ALA A 121 12.35 8.98 -6.29
CA ALA A 121 13.30 9.73 -7.08
C ALA A 121 14.74 9.42 -6.63
N ASP A 122 15.69 9.45 -7.57
CA ASP A 122 17.11 9.22 -7.26
C ASP A 122 17.73 10.45 -6.59
N GLY A 123 18.01 10.34 -5.28
CA GLY A 123 18.58 11.41 -4.45
C GLY A 123 19.99 11.90 -4.89
N ARG A 124 20.66 11.17 -5.79
CA ARG A 124 21.98 11.56 -6.32
C ARG A 124 21.90 12.61 -7.43
N LYS A 125 20.73 12.78 -8.04
CA LYS A 125 20.50 13.67 -9.18
C LYS A 125 20.63 15.16 -8.81
N ALA A 126 21.11 15.97 -9.74
CA ALA A 126 21.29 17.41 -9.56
C ALA A 126 19.95 18.10 -9.18
N LEU A 127 18.88 17.77 -9.88
CA LEU A 127 17.56 18.35 -9.62
C LEU A 127 17.01 17.95 -8.24
N PHE A 128 17.18 16.69 -7.79
CA PHE A 128 16.81 16.30 -6.44
C PHE A 128 17.54 17.12 -5.37
N LYS A 129 18.86 17.27 -5.54
CA LYS A 129 19.69 18.08 -4.63
C LYS A 129 19.27 19.55 -4.64
N ALA A 130 18.90 20.09 -5.80
CA ALA A 130 18.42 21.45 -5.93
C ALA A 130 17.11 21.65 -5.14
N PHE A 131 16.12 20.73 -5.25
CA PHE A 131 14.90 20.77 -4.43
C PHE A 131 15.20 20.68 -2.93
N SER A 132 16.18 19.86 -2.55
CA SER A 132 16.56 19.71 -1.13
C SER A 132 17.26 20.95 -0.56
N ALA A 133 17.96 21.72 -1.39
CA ALA A 133 18.72 22.92 -0.98
C ALA A 133 17.90 24.22 -1.11
N ALA A 134 16.85 24.24 -1.93
CA ALA A 134 16.09 25.43 -2.21
C ALA A 134 15.28 25.90 -0.99
N LYS A 135 15.22 27.23 -0.79
CA LYS A 135 14.42 27.85 0.30
C LYS A 135 12.92 27.90 -0.04
N SER A 136 12.58 27.93 -1.33
CA SER A 136 11.22 28.08 -1.84
C SER A 136 10.61 26.77 -2.36
N ALA A 137 11.31 25.65 -2.25
CA ALA A 137 10.87 24.35 -2.71
C ALA A 137 11.16 23.27 -1.66
N TYR A 138 10.43 22.15 -1.75
CA TYR A 138 10.57 21.05 -0.80
C TYR A 138 10.54 19.69 -1.50
N VAL A 139 11.37 18.78 -1.04
CA VAL A 139 11.20 17.34 -1.27
C VAL A 139 10.20 16.84 -0.24
N VAL A 140 9.11 16.23 -0.70
CA VAL A 140 8.09 15.61 0.16
C VAL A 140 8.14 14.10 -0.07
N GLU A 141 8.46 13.37 0.98
CA GLU A 141 8.54 11.92 0.94
C GLU A 141 7.22 11.29 1.39
N PHE A 142 6.71 10.38 0.56
CA PHE A 142 5.49 9.62 0.77
C PHE A 142 5.86 8.14 0.94
N SER A 143 6.27 7.79 2.14
CA SER A 143 6.53 6.40 2.52
C SER A 143 5.22 5.68 2.86
N PRO A 144 5.14 4.34 2.68
CA PRO A 144 4.01 3.57 3.18
C PRO A 144 3.72 3.88 4.66
N LEU A 145 2.44 3.97 5.00
CA LEU A 145 2.02 4.27 6.36
C LEU A 145 2.36 3.11 7.31
N ASP A 146 2.86 3.45 8.47
CA ASP A 146 3.01 2.46 9.54
C ASP A 146 1.64 2.04 10.13
N ASP A 147 1.63 1.02 11.01
CA ASP A 147 0.40 0.48 11.58
C ASP A 147 -0.40 1.52 12.38
N ARG A 148 0.29 2.43 13.06
CA ARG A 148 -0.35 3.52 13.84
C ARG A 148 -0.94 4.59 12.91
N GLU A 149 -0.21 4.94 11.87
CA GLU A 149 -0.66 5.89 10.86
C GLU A 149 -1.87 5.35 10.10
N LEU A 150 -1.85 4.05 9.73
CA LEU A 150 -2.99 3.37 9.10
C LEU A 150 -4.25 3.40 9.99
N CYS A 151 -4.12 3.10 11.28
CA CYS A 151 -5.25 3.20 12.22
C CYS A 151 -5.79 4.64 12.31
N THR A 152 -4.91 5.63 12.35
CA THR A 152 -5.28 7.05 12.38
C THR A 152 -5.99 7.45 11.09
N TRP A 153 -5.47 6.99 9.96
CA TRP A 153 -6.06 7.24 8.64
C TRP A 153 -7.47 6.63 8.55
N LEU A 154 -7.66 5.35 8.91
CA LEU A 154 -8.96 4.68 8.94
C LEU A 154 -9.95 5.43 9.83
N SER A 155 -9.55 5.75 11.07
CA SER A 155 -10.41 6.51 11.99
C SER A 155 -10.83 7.87 11.40
N SER A 156 -9.91 8.57 10.74
CA SER A 156 -10.19 9.85 10.08
C SER A 156 -11.09 9.68 8.86
N ARG A 157 -10.94 8.58 8.12
CA ARG A 157 -11.74 8.24 6.94
C ARG A 157 -13.19 8.00 7.32
N PHE A 158 -13.44 7.16 8.32
CA PHE A 158 -14.79 6.88 8.82
C PHE A 158 -15.42 8.11 9.49
N LYS A 159 -14.66 8.87 10.27
CA LYS A 159 -15.14 10.10 10.91
C LYS A 159 -15.64 11.14 9.90
N ARG A 160 -14.98 11.29 8.74
CA ARG A 160 -15.44 12.18 7.67
C ARG A 160 -16.79 11.76 7.07
N ALA A 161 -17.13 10.48 7.16
CA ALA A 161 -18.43 9.94 6.75
C ALA A 161 -19.46 9.88 7.92
N GLY A 162 -19.17 10.52 9.06
CA GLY A 162 -20.04 10.51 10.23
C GLY A 162 -20.09 9.17 10.97
N LYS A 163 -19.04 8.33 10.77
CA LYS A 163 -18.95 6.99 11.38
C LYS A 163 -17.79 6.91 12.37
N SER A 164 -17.87 5.94 13.28
CA SER A 164 -16.77 5.55 14.15
C SER A 164 -16.34 4.11 13.85
N ILE A 165 -15.10 3.79 14.13
CA ILE A 165 -14.55 2.44 14.04
C ILE A 165 -13.67 2.20 15.26
N SER A 166 -13.86 1.07 15.95
CA SER A 166 -12.97 0.68 17.05
C SER A 166 -11.60 0.24 16.52
N ARG A 167 -10.58 0.27 17.37
CA ARG A 167 -9.23 -0.18 16.99
C ARG A 167 -9.24 -1.66 16.59
N ASP A 168 -9.95 -2.49 17.30
CA ASP A 168 -10.03 -3.93 17.00
C ASP A 168 -10.67 -4.19 15.64
N VAL A 169 -11.76 -3.50 15.30
CA VAL A 169 -12.41 -3.59 13.99
C VAL A 169 -11.48 -3.05 12.87
N ALA A 170 -10.75 -1.97 13.14
CA ALA A 170 -9.76 -1.45 12.19
C ALA A 170 -8.61 -2.45 11.94
N ASP A 171 -8.13 -3.13 12.99
CA ASP A 171 -7.12 -4.18 12.85
C ASP A 171 -7.64 -5.39 12.06
N GLN A 172 -8.88 -5.80 12.29
CA GLN A 172 -9.54 -6.84 11.53
C GLN A 172 -9.74 -6.44 10.05
N LEU A 173 -10.13 -5.19 9.79
CA LEU A 173 -10.25 -4.66 8.43
C LEU A 173 -8.91 -4.70 7.69
N LYS A 174 -7.84 -4.24 8.31
CA LYS A 174 -6.47 -4.31 7.75
C LYS A 174 -6.04 -5.75 7.46
N PHE A 175 -6.40 -6.70 8.31
CA PHE A 175 -6.11 -8.10 8.08
C PHE A 175 -6.89 -8.66 6.89
N ARG A 176 -8.19 -8.33 6.77
CA ARG A 176 -9.04 -8.78 5.66
C ARG A 176 -8.66 -8.13 4.33
N ALA A 177 -8.54 -6.81 4.31
CA ALA A 177 -8.34 -6.02 3.09
C ALA A 177 -6.87 -5.80 2.71
N GLY A 178 -5.93 -6.06 3.62
CA GLY A 178 -4.52 -5.67 3.48
C GLY A 178 -4.26 -4.22 3.89
N THR A 179 -3.06 -3.73 3.60
CA THR A 179 -2.59 -2.40 4.03
C THR A 179 -2.48 -1.39 2.88
N ASP A 180 -2.85 -1.77 1.67
CA ASP A 180 -2.93 -0.85 0.53
C ASP A 180 -4.06 0.16 0.73
N LEU A 181 -3.73 1.45 0.74
CA LEU A 181 -4.69 2.51 1.03
C LEU A 181 -5.78 2.66 -0.03
N THR A 182 -5.47 2.38 -1.30
CA THR A 182 -6.47 2.44 -2.38
C THR A 182 -7.55 1.38 -2.16
N ARG A 183 -7.11 0.17 -1.80
CA ARG A 183 -8.00 -0.92 -1.47
C ARG A 183 -8.78 -0.65 -0.18
N LEU A 184 -8.10 -0.21 0.89
CA LEU A 184 -8.74 0.14 2.16
C LEU A 184 -9.78 1.25 2.01
N ASP A 185 -9.55 2.24 1.15
CA ASP A 185 -10.52 3.30 0.86
C ASP A 185 -11.79 2.74 0.19
N GLY A 186 -11.62 1.87 -0.80
CA GLY A 186 -12.75 1.20 -1.45
C GLY A 186 -13.53 0.27 -0.51
N GLU A 187 -12.84 -0.48 0.37
CA GLU A 187 -13.50 -1.30 1.38
C GLU A 187 -14.20 -0.44 2.44
N ALA A 188 -13.61 0.71 2.81
CA ALA A 188 -14.27 1.66 3.71
C ALA A 188 -15.55 2.24 3.10
N ASP A 189 -15.59 2.53 1.80
CA ASP A 189 -16.82 2.97 1.12
C ASP A 189 -17.92 1.91 1.19
N LYS A 190 -17.60 0.63 0.97
CA LYS A 190 -18.55 -0.47 1.13
C LYS A 190 -19.09 -0.58 2.55
N LEU A 191 -18.22 -0.46 3.55
CA LEU A 191 -18.61 -0.50 4.96
C LEU A 191 -19.48 0.70 5.35
N ILE A 192 -19.17 1.89 4.87
CA ILE A 192 -19.96 3.11 5.10
C ILE A 192 -21.37 2.95 4.49
N ALA A 193 -21.45 2.45 3.26
CA ALA A 193 -22.73 2.19 2.59
C ALA A 193 -23.52 1.09 3.31
N HIS A 194 -22.88 -0.01 3.74
CA HIS A 194 -23.50 -1.11 4.46
C HIS A 194 -24.06 -0.68 5.82
N ALA A 195 -23.32 0.13 6.57
CA ALA A 195 -23.76 0.63 7.87
C ALA A 195 -24.96 1.60 7.78
N GLY A 196 -25.27 2.15 6.60
CA GLY A 196 -26.41 3.04 6.38
C GLY A 196 -26.40 4.23 7.35
N GLU A 197 -27.47 4.40 8.13
CA GLU A 197 -27.59 5.49 9.12
C GLU A 197 -26.89 5.22 10.45
N ARG A 198 -26.44 3.99 10.70
CA ARG A 198 -25.75 3.62 11.94
C ARG A 198 -24.41 4.36 12.04
N GLY A 199 -24.14 4.96 13.19
CA GLY A 199 -22.94 5.79 13.45
C GLY A 199 -21.65 5.01 13.72
N GLU A 200 -21.71 3.68 13.80
CA GLU A 200 -20.56 2.82 14.17
C GLU A 200 -20.43 1.64 13.22
N ILE A 201 -19.18 1.29 12.89
CA ILE A 201 -18.82 0.09 12.14
C ILE A 201 -18.54 -1.02 13.14
N LEU A 202 -19.30 -2.13 13.00
CA LEU A 202 -19.27 -3.29 13.89
C LEU A 202 -18.43 -4.44 13.27
N PRO A 203 -17.96 -5.41 14.08
CA PRO A 203 -17.22 -6.57 13.57
C PRO A 203 -17.99 -7.37 12.50
N GLU A 204 -19.31 -7.52 12.64
CA GLU A 204 -20.17 -8.22 11.67
C GLU A 204 -20.27 -7.52 10.31
N ASP A 205 -20.06 -6.20 10.26
CA ASP A 205 -20.05 -5.47 8.98
C ASP A 205 -18.89 -5.89 8.10
N LEU A 206 -17.80 -6.41 8.68
CA LEU A 206 -16.63 -6.84 7.93
C LEU A 206 -16.91 -8.02 6.98
N ASP A 207 -18.07 -8.63 7.02
CA ASP A 207 -18.44 -9.72 6.09
C ASP A 207 -18.66 -9.23 4.65
N VAL A 208 -18.92 -7.93 4.45
CA VAL A 208 -18.97 -7.32 3.11
C VAL A 208 -17.59 -7.00 2.53
N VAL A 209 -16.55 -7.08 3.34
CA VAL A 209 -15.15 -6.80 2.92
C VAL A 209 -14.63 -7.95 2.08
N THR A 210 -14.15 -7.64 0.88
CA THR A 210 -13.50 -8.62 0.02
C THR A 210 -12.15 -9.03 0.65
N PRO A 211 -11.96 -10.31 1.03
CA PRO A 211 -10.72 -10.72 1.65
C PRO A 211 -9.55 -10.73 0.67
N THR A 212 -8.34 -10.49 1.18
CA THR A 212 -7.11 -10.76 0.43
C THR A 212 -6.86 -12.25 0.31
N LEU A 213 -6.00 -12.66 -0.64
CA LEU A 213 -5.54 -14.05 -0.72
C LEU A 213 -4.98 -14.52 0.62
N GLU A 214 -4.15 -13.69 1.28
CA GLU A 214 -3.59 -14.01 2.60
C GLU A 214 -4.68 -14.30 3.64
N CYS A 215 -5.72 -13.47 3.72
CA CYS A 215 -6.85 -13.68 4.63
C CYS A 215 -7.61 -14.96 4.28
N THR A 216 -7.86 -15.23 2.99
CA THR A 216 -8.57 -16.43 2.54
C THR A 216 -7.76 -17.70 2.85
N ILE A 217 -6.44 -17.68 2.71
CA ILE A 217 -5.54 -18.78 3.12
C ILE A 217 -5.62 -19.04 4.64
N PHE A 218 -5.66 -18.00 5.47
CA PHE A 218 -5.89 -18.18 6.91
C PHE A 218 -7.20 -18.91 7.17
N GLN A 219 -8.29 -18.49 6.52
CA GLN A 219 -9.60 -19.12 6.66
C GLN A 219 -9.63 -20.56 6.13
N LEU A 220 -8.94 -20.82 5.00
CA LEU A 220 -8.78 -22.17 4.45
C LEU A 220 -8.11 -23.11 5.46
N ILE A 221 -7.01 -22.68 6.06
CA ILE A 221 -6.30 -23.48 7.06
C ILE A 221 -7.17 -23.71 8.31
N ASP A 222 -7.90 -22.69 8.77
CA ASP A 222 -8.85 -22.83 9.89
C ASP A 222 -9.93 -23.90 9.57
N ASP A 223 -10.51 -23.84 8.35
CA ASP A 223 -11.50 -24.83 7.89
C ASP A 223 -10.89 -26.26 7.79
N LEU A 224 -9.68 -26.41 7.27
CA LEU A 224 -8.97 -27.70 7.17
C LEU A 224 -8.69 -28.29 8.55
N VAL A 225 -8.23 -27.48 9.49
CA VAL A 225 -7.94 -27.90 10.88
C VAL A 225 -9.22 -28.28 11.64
N ALA A 226 -10.32 -27.61 11.33
CA ALA A 226 -11.63 -27.91 11.91
C ALA A 226 -12.34 -29.08 11.20
N HIS A 227 -11.70 -29.74 10.25
CA HIS A 227 -12.29 -30.81 9.41
C HIS A 227 -13.56 -30.36 8.65
N ASN A 228 -13.67 -29.05 8.36
CA ASN A 228 -14.74 -28.43 7.60
C ASN A 228 -14.43 -28.45 6.10
N GLY A 229 -14.58 -29.64 5.48
CA GLY A 229 -14.28 -29.79 4.03
C GLY A 229 -15.11 -28.86 3.15
N ALA A 230 -16.41 -28.69 3.44
CA ALA A 230 -17.26 -27.79 2.67
C ALA A 230 -16.80 -26.31 2.75
N GLY A 231 -16.32 -25.87 3.92
CA GLY A 231 -15.72 -24.55 4.11
C GLY A 231 -14.43 -24.43 3.31
N ALA A 232 -13.53 -25.40 3.43
CA ALA A 232 -12.24 -25.40 2.75
C ALA A 232 -12.39 -25.32 1.22
N TYR A 233 -13.24 -26.15 0.62
CA TYR A 233 -13.51 -26.12 -0.82
C TYR A 233 -14.16 -24.80 -1.28
N ARG A 234 -15.04 -24.22 -0.45
CA ARG A 234 -15.60 -22.88 -0.75
C ARG A 234 -14.52 -21.79 -0.78
N ARG A 235 -13.53 -21.86 0.14
CA ARG A 235 -12.40 -20.90 0.13
C ARG A 235 -11.54 -21.07 -1.12
N LEU A 236 -11.28 -22.32 -1.51
CA LEU A 236 -10.54 -22.60 -2.74
C LEU A 236 -11.28 -22.05 -3.97
N ALA A 237 -12.59 -22.28 -4.09
CA ALA A 237 -13.41 -21.73 -5.17
C ALA A 237 -13.34 -20.18 -5.22
N ILE A 238 -13.43 -19.50 -4.08
CA ILE A 238 -13.30 -18.03 -4.01
C ILE A 238 -11.93 -17.57 -4.54
N MET A 239 -10.84 -18.31 -4.24
CA MET A 239 -9.51 -17.97 -4.75
C MET A 239 -9.41 -18.18 -6.26
N HIS A 240 -9.95 -19.27 -6.80
CA HIS A 240 -9.99 -19.52 -8.24
C HIS A 240 -10.83 -18.48 -8.99
N ASP A 241 -11.98 -18.10 -8.46
CA ASP A 241 -12.83 -17.03 -9.02
C ASP A 241 -12.09 -15.68 -9.02
N GLY A 242 -11.18 -15.48 -8.06
CA GLY A 242 -10.28 -14.33 -7.99
C GLY A 242 -9.07 -14.41 -8.95
N GLY A 243 -8.93 -15.50 -9.71
CA GLY A 243 -7.85 -15.71 -10.68
C GLY A 243 -6.56 -16.28 -10.09
N GLU A 244 -6.61 -16.82 -8.87
CA GLU A 244 -5.46 -17.47 -8.25
C GLU A 244 -5.34 -18.93 -8.74
N ASP A 245 -4.13 -19.35 -9.12
CA ASP A 245 -3.82 -20.73 -9.50
C ASP A 245 -3.44 -21.60 -8.28
N ASP A 246 -3.51 -22.92 -8.44
CA ASP A 246 -3.22 -23.88 -7.37
C ASP A 246 -1.77 -23.84 -6.91
N VAL A 247 -0.82 -23.52 -7.79
CA VAL A 247 0.59 -23.37 -7.43
C VAL A 247 0.76 -22.21 -6.45
N ARG A 248 0.09 -21.09 -6.72
CA ARG A 248 0.14 -19.90 -5.84
C ARG A 248 -0.57 -20.15 -4.52
N VAL A 249 -1.73 -20.80 -4.54
CA VAL A 249 -2.45 -21.22 -3.33
C VAL A 249 -1.56 -22.12 -2.46
N LEU A 250 -0.94 -23.17 -3.05
CA LEU A 250 -0.03 -24.06 -2.33
C LEU A 250 1.18 -23.31 -1.75
N ALA A 251 1.80 -22.42 -2.53
CA ALA A 251 2.93 -21.61 -2.04
C ALA A 251 2.55 -20.73 -0.84
N MET A 252 1.32 -20.18 -0.84
CA MET A 252 0.82 -19.37 0.28
C MET A 252 0.50 -20.22 1.51
N ILE A 253 -0.04 -21.44 1.34
CA ILE A 253 -0.24 -22.40 2.42
C ILE A 253 1.14 -22.77 3.03
N THR A 254 2.12 -23.12 2.19
CA THR A 254 3.50 -23.45 2.62
C THR A 254 4.12 -22.27 3.38
N ARG A 255 3.96 -21.04 2.89
CA ARG A 255 4.42 -19.82 3.58
C ARG A 255 3.80 -19.70 4.97
N GLN A 256 2.49 -19.94 5.11
CA GLN A 256 1.80 -19.87 6.39
C GLN A 256 2.30 -20.95 7.36
N MET A 257 2.48 -22.19 6.92
CA MET A 257 3.03 -23.25 7.73
C MET A 257 4.45 -22.90 8.21
N ARG A 258 5.28 -22.34 7.35
CA ARG A 258 6.62 -21.85 7.70
C ARG A 258 6.57 -20.73 8.74
N PHE A 259 5.65 -19.77 8.63
CA PHE A 259 5.45 -18.74 9.65
C PHE A 259 5.06 -19.32 10.99
N MET A 260 4.12 -20.28 11.00
CA MET A 260 3.71 -20.98 12.21
C MET A 260 4.88 -21.70 12.88
N ALA A 261 5.71 -22.42 12.12
CA ALA A 261 6.90 -23.08 12.64
C ALA A 261 7.91 -22.09 13.22
N HIS A 262 8.20 -20.99 12.53
CA HIS A 262 9.10 -19.94 13.02
C HIS A 262 8.58 -19.28 14.29
N ILE A 263 7.29 -18.91 14.34
CA ILE A 263 6.68 -18.32 15.53
C ILE A 263 6.79 -19.26 16.71
N LYS A 264 6.52 -20.56 16.54
CA LYS A 264 6.64 -21.57 17.60
C LYS A 264 8.06 -21.64 18.15
N LEU A 265 9.07 -21.68 17.26
CA LEU A 265 10.49 -21.67 17.66
C LEU A 265 10.90 -20.38 18.38
N MET A 266 10.43 -19.22 17.89
CA MET A 266 10.74 -17.93 18.51
C MET A 266 10.05 -17.78 19.88
N GLN A 267 8.84 -18.30 20.03
CA GLN A 267 8.14 -18.35 21.34
C GLN A 267 8.89 -19.24 22.33
N ALA A 268 9.37 -20.41 21.91
CA ALA A 268 10.19 -21.28 22.78
C ALA A 268 11.47 -20.58 23.26
N LYS A 269 12.04 -19.71 22.44
CA LYS A 269 13.19 -18.85 22.78
C LYS A 269 12.80 -17.55 23.51
N ARG A 270 11.53 -17.34 23.85
CA ARG A 270 11.00 -16.13 24.50
C ARG A 270 11.32 -14.83 23.77
N VAL A 271 11.36 -14.89 22.42
CA VAL A 271 11.55 -13.69 21.59
C VAL A 271 10.32 -12.78 21.73
N ARG A 272 10.55 -11.48 21.79
CA ARG A 272 9.47 -10.47 21.94
C ARG A 272 8.65 -10.33 20.68
N ASP A 273 7.38 -9.91 20.81
CA ASP A 273 6.43 -9.77 19.71
C ASP A 273 6.87 -8.79 18.64
N ASP A 274 7.46 -7.66 19.05
CA ASP A 274 8.01 -6.66 18.13
C ASP A 274 9.15 -7.20 17.25
N GLU A 275 9.99 -8.05 17.82
CA GLU A 275 11.07 -8.72 17.09
C GLU A 275 10.53 -9.79 16.12
N ILE A 276 9.49 -10.55 16.54
CA ILE A 276 8.82 -11.55 15.69
C ILE A 276 8.16 -10.85 14.50
N ILE A 277 7.41 -9.78 14.75
CA ILE A 277 6.73 -8.97 13.73
C ILE A 277 7.75 -8.46 12.70
N LYS A 278 8.86 -7.88 13.18
CA LYS A 278 9.92 -7.35 12.32
C LYS A 278 10.62 -8.46 11.52
N ALA A 279 10.94 -9.58 12.15
CA ALA A 279 11.66 -10.68 11.52
C ALA A 279 10.85 -11.38 10.41
N LEU A 280 9.53 -11.50 10.61
CA LEU A 280 8.65 -12.20 9.67
C LEU A 280 7.91 -11.25 8.71
N GLY A 281 7.99 -9.94 8.92
CA GLY A 281 7.29 -8.95 8.10
C GLY A 281 5.77 -9.06 8.19
N ILE A 282 5.24 -9.49 9.35
CA ILE A 282 3.80 -9.62 9.60
C ILE A 282 3.31 -8.48 10.48
N ASN A 283 2.01 -8.17 10.42
CA ASN A 283 1.42 -7.18 11.30
C ASN A 283 1.03 -7.78 12.68
N PRO A 284 0.76 -6.97 13.71
CA PRO A 284 0.40 -7.46 15.05
C PRO A 284 -0.85 -8.36 15.06
N TYR A 285 -1.84 -8.05 14.22
CA TYR A 285 -3.06 -8.85 14.11
C TYR A 285 -2.78 -10.21 13.43
N GLY A 286 -1.95 -10.23 12.40
CA GLY A 286 -1.46 -11.45 11.74
C GLY A 286 -0.72 -12.36 12.73
N LEU A 287 0.16 -11.81 13.58
CA LEU A 287 0.84 -12.56 14.63
C LEU A 287 -0.18 -13.19 15.60
N ARG A 288 -1.17 -12.42 16.06
CA ARG A 288 -2.22 -12.90 16.98
C ARG A 288 -3.03 -14.04 16.37
N ASN A 289 -3.43 -13.90 15.10
CA ASN A 289 -4.18 -14.94 14.39
C ASN A 289 -3.34 -16.19 14.15
N THR A 290 -2.08 -16.05 13.73
CA THR A 290 -1.18 -17.20 13.55
C THR A 290 -0.96 -17.94 14.88
N ARG A 291 -0.84 -17.22 16.01
CA ARG A 291 -0.78 -17.85 17.33
C ARG A 291 -2.05 -18.62 17.70
N ARG A 292 -3.21 -18.07 17.35
CA ARG A 292 -4.49 -18.78 17.53
C ARG A 292 -4.51 -20.09 16.74
N GLN A 293 -4.10 -20.05 15.48
CA GLN A 293 -3.97 -21.27 14.65
C GLN A 293 -2.98 -22.26 15.25
N LEU A 294 -1.82 -21.79 15.73
CA LEU A 294 -0.84 -22.62 16.39
C LEU A 294 -1.39 -23.41 17.58
N GLY A 295 -2.37 -22.87 18.30
CA GLY A 295 -3.06 -23.56 19.40
C GLY A 295 -3.77 -24.86 18.98
N ALA A 296 -4.10 -25.01 17.71
CA ALA A 296 -4.73 -26.21 17.15
C ALA A 296 -3.71 -27.25 16.61
N PHE A 297 -2.40 -26.94 16.66
CA PHE A 297 -1.34 -27.82 16.16
C PHE A 297 -0.43 -28.31 17.29
N THR A 298 -0.31 -29.63 17.44
CA THR A 298 0.83 -30.21 18.15
C THR A 298 2.11 -29.97 17.33
N GLU A 299 3.28 -30.22 17.95
CA GLU A 299 4.55 -30.07 17.23
C GLU A 299 4.67 -31.04 16.07
N GLU A 300 4.32 -32.30 16.32
CA GLU A 300 4.33 -33.36 15.30
C GLU A 300 3.33 -33.08 14.17
N ARG A 301 2.14 -32.55 14.50
CA ARG A 301 1.14 -32.20 13.49
C ARG A 301 1.62 -31.03 12.61
N LEU A 302 2.24 -30.01 13.20
CA LEU A 302 2.79 -28.88 12.46
C LEU A 302 3.95 -29.29 11.54
N GLU A 303 4.87 -30.13 12.06
CA GLU A 303 6.00 -30.65 11.28
C GLU A 303 5.49 -31.50 10.10
N ARG A 304 4.52 -32.39 10.34
CA ARG A 304 3.89 -33.20 9.29
C ARG A 304 3.22 -32.30 8.24
N ALA A 305 2.41 -31.33 8.65
CA ALA A 305 1.72 -30.43 7.75
C ALA A 305 2.71 -29.62 6.87
N TYR A 306 3.81 -29.16 7.45
CA TYR A 306 4.85 -28.48 6.69
C TYR A 306 5.55 -29.41 5.70
N ARG A 307 5.84 -30.65 6.09
CA ARG A 307 6.42 -31.68 5.22
C ARG A 307 5.48 -32.01 4.06
N ASP A 308 4.18 -32.19 4.33
CA ASP A 308 3.17 -32.45 3.29
C ASP A 308 3.15 -31.34 2.24
N CYS A 309 3.29 -30.06 2.66
CA CYS A 309 3.40 -28.95 1.73
C CYS A 309 4.65 -29.04 0.83
N VAL A 310 5.81 -29.35 1.43
CA VAL A 310 7.06 -29.49 0.68
C VAL A 310 6.99 -30.64 -0.31
N ASP A 311 6.39 -31.76 0.09
CA ASP A 311 6.21 -32.94 -0.76
C ASP A 311 5.25 -32.63 -1.94
N ALA A 312 4.18 -31.88 -1.70
CA ALA A 312 3.25 -31.41 -2.74
C ALA A 312 3.97 -30.47 -3.74
N GLU A 313 4.74 -29.49 -3.27
CA GLU A 313 5.55 -28.64 -4.15
C GLU A 313 6.57 -29.45 -4.97
N TYR A 314 7.20 -30.42 -4.36
CA TYR A 314 8.15 -31.30 -5.07
C TYR A 314 7.45 -32.16 -6.14
N ALA A 315 6.26 -32.71 -5.84
CA ALA A 315 5.49 -33.50 -6.80
C ALA A 315 5.11 -32.68 -8.04
N ILE A 316 4.73 -31.41 -7.88
CA ILE A 316 4.47 -30.50 -9.01
C ILE A 316 5.75 -30.24 -9.79
N LYS A 317 6.83 -29.82 -9.12
CA LYS A 317 8.10 -29.44 -9.76
C LYS A 317 8.78 -30.61 -10.50
N SER A 318 8.59 -31.85 -10.02
CA SER A 318 9.11 -33.05 -10.67
C SER A 318 8.22 -33.60 -11.80
N GLY A 319 7.01 -33.01 -11.97
CA GLY A 319 6.03 -33.50 -12.94
C GLY A 319 5.33 -34.80 -12.51
N ALA A 320 5.44 -35.21 -11.24
CA ALA A 320 4.80 -36.39 -10.71
C ALA A 320 3.28 -36.24 -10.50
N MET A 321 2.82 -35.00 -10.31
CA MET A 321 1.40 -34.66 -10.16
C MET A 321 1.13 -33.30 -10.83
N SER A 322 -0.13 -33.08 -11.24
CA SER A 322 -0.61 -31.75 -11.56
C SER A 322 -0.74 -30.89 -10.29
N ASP A 323 -0.83 -29.58 -10.45
CA ASP A 323 -1.04 -28.65 -9.35
C ASP A 323 -2.38 -28.91 -8.63
N GLU A 324 -3.46 -29.14 -9.36
CA GLU A 324 -4.78 -29.50 -8.83
C GLU A 324 -4.75 -30.80 -8.02
N GLU A 325 -4.09 -31.85 -8.54
CA GLU A 325 -3.95 -33.14 -7.84
C GLU A 325 -3.15 -32.99 -6.54
N ALA A 326 -2.03 -32.26 -6.58
CA ALA A 326 -1.16 -32.06 -5.43
C ALA A 326 -1.85 -31.26 -4.32
N LEU A 327 -2.53 -30.16 -4.66
CA LEU A 327 -3.29 -29.36 -3.70
C LEU A 327 -4.50 -30.14 -3.16
N GLY A 328 -5.26 -30.80 -4.02
CA GLY A 328 -6.41 -31.62 -3.60
C GLY A 328 -6.00 -32.73 -2.65
N ARG A 329 -4.87 -33.42 -2.91
CA ARG A 329 -4.32 -34.47 -2.02
C ARG A 329 -3.87 -33.90 -0.68
N LEU A 330 -3.20 -32.74 -0.66
CA LEU A 330 -2.81 -32.06 0.56
C LEU A 330 -4.03 -31.74 1.44
N MET A 331 -5.07 -31.15 0.85
CA MET A 331 -6.30 -30.82 1.56
C MET A 331 -7.01 -32.06 2.12
N LEU A 332 -7.12 -33.11 1.33
CA LEU A 332 -7.73 -34.38 1.78
C LEU A 332 -6.95 -35.02 2.93
N ASN A 333 -5.63 -35.00 2.88
CA ASN A 333 -4.79 -35.53 3.96
C ASN A 333 -5.04 -34.77 5.27
N TRP A 334 -5.16 -33.46 5.21
CA TRP A 334 -5.38 -32.63 6.40
C TRP A 334 -6.81 -32.73 6.94
N LEU A 335 -7.81 -32.95 6.08
CA LEU A 335 -9.18 -33.17 6.50
C LEU A 335 -9.35 -34.52 7.23
N ASN A 336 -8.49 -35.49 6.95
CA ASN A 336 -8.56 -36.85 7.51
C ASN A 336 -7.54 -37.12 8.64
N SER A 337 -6.74 -36.11 9.05
CA SER A 337 -5.63 -36.25 10.00
C SER A 337 -5.96 -35.87 11.46
#